data_33e0d2c961513185a7d5b3c391727a46
#
_entry.id   33e0d2c961513185a7d5b3c391727a46
#
_cell.length_a   1.000
_cell.length_b   1.000
_cell.length_c   1.000
_cell.angle_alpha   90.00
_cell.angle_beta   90.00
_cell.angle_gamma   90.00
#
_symmetry.space_group_name_H-M   'P 1'
#
loop_
_entity.id
_entity.type
_entity.pdbx_description
1 polymer ?
#
loop_
_entity_poly.entity_id
_entity_poly.type
_entity_poly.pdbx_seq_one_letter_code
_entity_poly.pdbx_strand_id
1 'polypeptide(L)'
;IRPEGEAAQPLLLVGYTATQYQLDGYPLTTLLGHTGRHLEARVVATFLPSGVIDSLYAVMRQAQLDVASLTLEPIAALNAAIPAELRLLNLCLVDIGAGTSDIAVCRDGSVVGYTMATVAGDEITEALMKEFLVDYGTAEDMKARLDQSDPLTFTDILGQEQSCTSQQLQAALEPAARLLAQEIAQRVLSLNGSAPSALFLAGGGSKLTGLREKVADALDMDARRVAVAGGHFKTSACSDVLSLEDPELTTPLGIAVSAGLGLISDSCQVTLNGNRAKLFRSGDLSAMDLLMMNGYTYFDLLGKTGKPLVLQVDGRRTVFHGQPAQPARLSINGREAQPSAPVHAGDVVEFTPAVAGADCRLTAG
;
A
#
# COMPACT_ATOMS: atom_id res chain seq x y z
N ILE A 1 -14.60 7.17 6.91
CA ILE A 1 -14.41 6.64 8.29
C ILE A 1 -13.52 7.65 8.99
N ARG A 2 -14.03 8.32 10.03
CA ARG A 2 -13.22 9.20 10.89
C ARG A 2 -12.98 8.45 12.20
N PRO A 3 -11.72 8.24 12.63
CA PRO A 3 -11.47 7.78 13.98
C PRO A 3 -11.93 8.85 15.00
N GLU A 4 -12.61 8.44 16.04
CA GLU A 4 -13.01 9.31 17.14
C GLU A 4 -11.79 9.57 18.04
N GLY A 5 -11.42 10.86 18.22
CA GLY A 5 -10.44 11.33 19.20
C GLY A 5 -9.11 11.82 18.60
N GLU A 6 -8.84 13.11 18.80
CA GLU A 6 -7.76 13.95 18.27
C GLU A 6 -7.93 14.33 16.79
N ALA A 7 -7.46 15.51 16.40
CA ALA A 7 -7.61 16.06 15.05
C ALA A 7 -6.99 15.09 14.00
N ALA A 8 -7.74 14.06 13.66
CA ALA A 8 -7.32 12.99 12.77
C ALA A 8 -7.00 13.60 11.40
N GLN A 9 -5.78 13.41 10.95
CA GLN A 9 -5.39 13.77 9.59
C GLN A 9 -6.32 13.09 8.60
N PRO A 10 -6.77 13.79 7.54
CA PRO A 10 -7.63 13.18 6.53
C PRO A 10 -6.91 11.99 5.88
N LEU A 11 -7.64 10.88 5.78
CA LEU A 11 -7.17 9.69 5.09
C LEU A 11 -7.51 9.80 3.61
N LEU A 12 -6.54 9.53 2.76
CA LEU A 12 -6.70 9.48 1.30
C LEU A 12 -6.69 8.03 0.83
N LEU A 13 -7.63 7.68 -0.04
CA LEU A 13 -7.64 6.38 -0.71
C LEU A 13 -6.47 6.35 -1.71
N VAL A 14 -5.53 5.44 -1.51
CA VAL A 14 -4.34 5.30 -2.36
C VAL A 14 -4.42 4.12 -3.32
N GLY A 15 -5.34 3.19 -3.07
CA GLY A 15 -5.56 2.06 -3.96
C GLY A 15 -6.69 1.17 -3.47
N TYR A 16 -7.25 0.39 -4.38
CA TYR A 16 -8.18 -0.68 -4.03
C TYR A 16 -8.02 -1.86 -5.00
N THR A 17 -8.34 -3.04 -4.51
CA THR A 17 -8.36 -4.26 -5.31
C THR A 17 -9.64 -5.01 -4.99
N ALA A 18 -10.42 -5.35 -6.02
CA ALA A 18 -11.55 -6.23 -5.83
C ALA A 18 -11.05 -7.68 -5.67
N THR A 19 -11.42 -8.31 -4.58
CA THR A 19 -11.00 -9.68 -4.23
C THR A 19 -12.03 -10.73 -4.62
N GLN A 20 -13.29 -10.32 -4.79
CA GLN A 20 -14.38 -11.22 -5.16
C GLN A 20 -15.51 -10.43 -5.81
N TYR A 21 -16.11 -11.00 -6.83
CA TYR A 21 -17.33 -10.52 -7.45
C TYR A 21 -18.44 -11.55 -7.30
N GLN A 22 -19.69 -11.07 -7.14
CA GLN A 22 -20.88 -11.91 -7.16
C GLN A 22 -21.99 -11.24 -7.98
N LEU A 23 -22.73 -12.04 -8.71
CA LEU A 23 -23.91 -11.63 -9.46
C LEU A 23 -25.08 -12.52 -9.04
N ASP A 24 -26.12 -11.92 -8.44
CA ASP A 24 -27.30 -12.64 -7.93
C ASP A 24 -26.93 -13.80 -6.99
N GLY A 25 -25.83 -13.65 -6.20
CA GLY A 25 -25.32 -14.65 -5.26
C GLY A 25 -24.33 -15.67 -5.89
N TYR A 26 -24.10 -15.61 -7.19
CA TYR A 26 -23.14 -16.51 -7.86
C TYR A 26 -21.76 -15.83 -7.99
N PRO A 27 -20.66 -16.50 -7.61
CA PRO A 27 -19.32 -15.95 -7.75
C PRO A 27 -18.92 -15.83 -9.22
N LEU A 28 -18.30 -14.72 -9.59
CA LEU A 28 -17.75 -14.45 -10.92
C LEU A 28 -16.32 -13.94 -10.81
N THR A 29 -15.54 -14.12 -11.86
CA THR A 29 -14.18 -13.57 -11.98
C THR A 29 -14.19 -12.09 -12.40
N THR A 30 -15.24 -11.64 -13.09
CA THR A 30 -15.44 -10.25 -13.53
C THR A 30 -16.92 -9.95 -13.63
N LEU A 31 -17.31 -8.70 -13.39
CA LEU A 31 -18.67 -8.20 -13.62
C LEU A 31 -18.84 -7.58 -15.02
N LEU A 32 -17.75 -7.35 -15.74
CA LEU A 32 -17.81 -6.76 -17.08
C LEU A 32 -18.55 -7.67 -18.05
N GLY A 33 -19.52 -7.08 -18.76
CA GLY A 33 -20.35 -7.81 -19.73
C GLY A 33 -21.47 -8.64 -19.11
N HIS A 34 -21.63 -8.65 -17.79
CA HIS A 34 -22.69 -9.39 -17.11
C HIS A 34 -23.80 -8.44 -16.65
N THR A 35 -25.05 -8.92 -16.68
CA THR A 35 -26.24 -8.19 -16.25
C THR A 35 -26.98 -9.03 -15.21
N GLY A 36 -27.38 -8.43 -14.10
CA GLY A 36 -28.13 -9.09 -13.04
C GLY A 36 -28.87 -8.09 -12.18
N ARG A 37 -29.59 -8.58 -11.18
CA ARG A 37 -30.37 -7.76 -10.25
C ARG A 37 -29.54 -7.26 -9.06
N HIS A 38 -28.59 -8.08 -8.63
CA HIS A 38 -27.74 -7.80 -7.47
C HIS A 38 -26.30 -8.07 -7.79
N LEU A 39 -25.49 -7.02 -7.76
CA LEU A 39 -24.06 -7.06 -8.03
C LEU A 39 -23.33 -6.78 -6.72
N GLU A 40 -22.42 -7.68 -6.34
CA GLU A 40 -21.57 -7.51 -5.17
C GLU A 40 -20.10 -7.54 -5.56
N ALA A 41 -19.30 -6.72 -4.90
CA ALA A 41 -17.84 -6.80 -4.94
C ALA A 41 -17.27 -6.69 -3.53
N ARG A 42 -16.37 -7.60 -3.18
CA ARG A 42 -15.52 -7.43 -2.01
C ARG A 42 -14.26 -6.71 -2.43
N VAL A 43 -13.88 -5.69 -1.67
CA VAL A 43 -12.79 -4.79 -2.03
C VAL A 43 -11.86 -4.65 -0.83
N VAL A 44 -10.56 -4.80 -1.07
CA VAL A 44 -9.51 -4.32 -0.16
C VAL A 44 -9.15 -2.92 -0.58
N ALA A 45 -9.38 -1.95 0.28
CA ALA A 45 -9.07 -0.54 0.04
C ALA A 45 -7.99 -0.07 1.02
N THR A 46 -6.98 0.61 0.51
CA THR A 46 -5.86 1.13 1.30
C THR A 46 -5.94 2.64 1.40
N PHE A 47 -5.80 3.12 2.62
CA PHE A 47 -5.82 4.54 2.94
C PHE A 47 -4.52 4.93 3.60
N LEU A 48 -4.00 6.10 3.26
CA LEU A 48 -2.85 6.71 3.92
C LEU A 48 -3.22 8.09 4.47
N PRO A 49 -2.60 8.51 5.58
CA PRO A 49 -2.72 9.89 6.06
C PRO A 49 -2.22 10.88 5.00
N SER A 50 -2.96 11.96 4.76
CA SER A 50 -2.57 12.97 3.77
C SER A 50 -1.17 13.55 4.02
N GLY A 51 -0.77 13.72 5.29
CA GLY A 51 0.54 14.23 5.65
C GLY A 51 1.70 13.37 5.17
N VAL A 52 1.55 12.04 5.13
CA VAL A 52 2.57 11.12 4.58
C VAL A 52 2.76 11.37 3.09
N ILE A 53 1.65 11.47 2.37
CA ILE A 53 1.65 11.69 0.92
C ILE A 53 2.23 13.06 0.59
N ASP A 54 1.80 14.11 1.30
CA ASP A 54 2.30 15.47 1.12
C ASP A 54 3.81 15.55 1.40
N SER A 55 4.32 14.81 2.39
CA SER A 55 5.74 14.72 2.69
C SER A 55 6.54 14.06 1.58
N LEU A 56 6.05 12.93 1.02
CA LEU A 56 6.69 12.27 -0.10
C LEU A 56 6.79 13.20 -1.33
N TYR A 57 5.69 13.87 -1.68
CA TYR A 57 5.70 14.85 -2.78
C TYR A 57 6.64 16.04 -2.51
N ALA A 58 6.73 16.49 -1.25
CA ALA A 58 7.65 17.58 -0.89
C ALA A 58 9.11 17.17 -1.06
N VAL A 59 9.49 15.97 -0.63
CA VAL A 59 10.86 15.43 -0.79
C VAL A 59 11.21 15.31 -2.27
N MET A 60 10.33 14.72 -3.09
CA MET A 60 10.58 14.56 -4.52
C MET A 60 10.71 15.90 -5.23
N ARG A 61 9.90 16.90 -4.85
CA ARG A 61 10.01 18.27 -5.37
C ARG A 61 11.33 18.92 -5.00
N GLN A 62 11.84 18.73 -3.77
CA GLN A 62 13.15 19.23 -3.36
C GLN A 62 14.27 18.56 -4.15
N ALA A 63 14.13 17.29 -4.50
CA ALA A 63 15.04 16.56 -5.37
C ALA A 63 14.90 16.94 -6.85
N GLN A 64 14.01 17.88 -7.20
CA GLN A 64 13.68 18.28 -8.58
C GLN A 64 13.19 17.10 -9.45
N LEU A 65 12.50 16.13 -8.82
CA LEU A 65 11.91 14.97 -9.48
C LEU A 65 10.39 15.11 -9.51
N ASP A 66 9.82 14.77 -10.64
CA ASP A 66 8.37 14.65 -10.80
C ASP A 66 7.91 13.25 -10.41
N VAL A 67 6.89 13.19 -9.57
CA VAL A 67 6.25 11.91 -9.20
C VAL A 67 5.30 11.51 -10.31
N ALA A 68 5.64 10.44 -11.01
CA ALA A 68 4.80 9.88 -12.06
C ALA A 68 3.54 9.22 -11.46
N SER A 69 3.73 8.38 -10.46
CA SER A 69 2.65 7.69 -9.75
C SER A 69 3.11 7.27 -8.35
N LEU A 70 2.16 6.83 -7.52
CA LEU A 70 2.42 6.16 -6.25
C LEU A 70 1.93 4.72 -6.34
N THR A 71 2.73 3.80 -5.82
CA THR A 71 2.31 2.42 -5.58
C THR A 71 2.62 2.04 -4.14
N LEU A 72 1.89 1.06 -3.63
CA LEU A 72 2.17 0.50 -2.32
C LEU A 72 3.34 -0.46 -2.40
N GLU A 73 4.26 -0.36 -1.46
CA GLU A 73 5.45 -1.21 -1.38
C GLU A 73 5.13 -2.70 -1.49
N PRO A 74 4.19 -3.27 -0.69
CA PRO A 74 3.86 -4.70 -0.79
C PRO A 74 3.28 -5.10 -2.15
N ILE A 75 2.62 -4.19 -2.88
CA ILE A 75 2.13 -4.48 -4.25
C ILE A 75 3.31 -4.51 -5.23
N ALA A 76 4.19 -3.53 -5.14
CA ALA A 76 5.39 -3.47 -5.98
C ALA A 76 6.26 -4.71 -5.76
N ALA A 77 6.59 -5.01 -4.51
CA ALA A 77 7.39 -6.18 -4.13
C ALA A 77 6.78 -7.49 -4.65
N LEU A 78 5.46 -7.65 -4.52
CA LEU A 78 4.74 -8.83 -4.99
C LEU A 78 4.81 -8.96 -6.52
N ASN A 79 4.77 -7.85 -7.27
CA ASN A 79 4.88 -7.86 -8.73
C ASN A 79 6.26 -8.31 -9.22
N ALA A 80 7.32 -8.05 -8.48
CA ALA A 80 8.66 -8.55 -8.78
C ALA A 80 8.85 -10.02 -8.36
N ALA A 81 8.45 -10.34 -7.12
CA ALA A 81 8.81 -11.60 -6.48
C ALA A 81 7.92 -12.78 -6.92
N ILE A 82 6.64 -12.54 -7.25
CA ILE A 82 5.66 -13.59 -7.53
C ILE A 82 5.00 -13.36 -8.89
N PRO A 83 5.35 -14.14 -9.92
CA PRO A 83 4.68 -14.11 -11.22
C PRO A 83 3.17 -14.28 -11.11
N ALA A 84 2.41 -13.62 -12.00
CA ALA A 84 0.96 -13.56 -11.92
C ALA A 84 0.28 -14.95 -11.92
N GLU A 85 0.83 -15.89 -12.69
CA GLU A 85 0.33 -17.27 -12.79
C GLU A 85 0.47 -18.06 -11.48
N LEU A 86 1.47 -17.74 -10.65
CA LEU A 86 1.67 -18.39 -9.35
C LEU A 86 0.72 -17.86 -8.27
N ARG A 87 0.14 -16.68 -8.46
CA ARG A 87 -0.77 -16.05 -7.48
C ARG A 87 -2.12 -16.78 -7.32
N LEU A 88 -2.40 -17.79 -8.16
CA LEU A 88 -3.50 -18.71 -7.93
C LEU A 88 -3.33 -19.53 -6.65
N LEU A 89 -2.07 -19.73 -6.23
CA LEU A 89 -1.75 -20.42 -4.98
C LEU A 89 -1.86 -19.45 -3.79
N ASN A 90 -2.03 -20.03 -2.60
CA ASN A 90 -1.96 -19.26 -1.36
C ASN A 90 -0.49 -18.98 -1.00
N LEU A 91 0.02 -17.83 -1.42
CA LEU A 91 1.41 -17.43 -1.26
C LEU A 91 1.50 -16.18 -0.40
N CYS A 92 2.59 -16.10 0.35
CA CYS A 92 2.93 -14.95 1.17
C CYS A 92 4.27 -14.36 0.75
N LEU A 93 4.37 -13.06 0.68
CA LEU A 93 5.61 -12.30 0.55
C LEU A 93 5.83 -11.51 1.83
N VAL A 94 7.06 -11.56 2.34
CA VAL A 94 7.50 -10.77 3.50
C VAL A 94 8.73 -9.98 3.08
N ASP A 95 8.60 -8.67 2.95
CA ASP A 95 9.71 -7.76 2.64
C ASP A 95 10.25 -7.18 3.95
N ILE A 96 11.46 -7.60 4.31
CA ILE A 96 12.10 -7.24 5.58
C ILE A 96 13.09 -6.12 5.33
N GLY A 97 12.66 -4.91 5.65
CA GLY A 97 13.47 -3.70 5.58
C GLY A 97 14.33 -3.50 6.85
N ALA A 98 14.70 -2.25 7.09
CA ALA A 98 15.41 -1.84 8.31
C ALA A 98 14.44 -1.78 9.51
N GLY A 99 13.42 -0.95 9.45
CA GLY A 99 12.49 -0.72 10.57
C GLY A 99 11.14 -1.41 10.45
N THR A 100 10.79 -1.96 9.29
CA THR A 100 9.50 -2.62 9.05
C THR A 100 9.63 -3.91 8.26
N SER A 101 8.70 -4.83 8.48
CA SER A 101 8.53 -6.02 7.66
C SER A 101 7.14 -5.98 7.04
N ASP A 102 7.08 -5.76 5.74
CA ASP A 102 5.84 -5.65 4.98
C ASP A 102 5.39 -7.03 4.47
N ILE A 103 4.14 -7.36 4.71
CA ILE A 103 3.59 -8.69 4.46
C ILE A 103 2.41 -8.59 3.52
N ALA A 104 2.48 -9.30 2.39
CA ALA A 104 1.40 -9.42 1.42
C ALA A 104 0.99 -10.88 1.24
N VAL A 105 -0.30 -11.14 1.17
CA VAL A 105 -0.83 -12.48 0.89
C VAL A 105 -1.63 -12.44 -0.39
N CYS A 106 -1.36 -13.39 -1.29
CA CYS A 106 -2.14 -13.61 -2.50
C CYS A 106 -2.74 -15.02 -2.52
N ARG A 107 -3.93 -15.12 -3.12
CA ARG A 107 -4.69 -16.37 -3.30
C ARG A 107 -5.68 -16.18 -4.43
N ASP A 108 -5.93 -17.24 -5.20
CA ASP A 108 -6.93 -17.23 -6.29
C ASP A 108 -6.71 -16.10 -7.30
N GLY A 109 -5.45 -15.79 -7.59
CA GLY A 109 -5.05 -14.75 -8.55
C GLY A 109 -5.11 -13.33 -8.04
N SER A 110 -5.52 -13.10 -6.78
CA SER A 110 -5.72 -11.78 -6.19
C SER A 110 -4.95 -11.61 -4.89
N VAL A 111 -4.66 -10.36 -4.55
CA VAL A 111 -4.14 -10.01 -3.22
C VAL A 111 -5.28 -10.08 -2.21
N VAL A 112 -5.09 -10.89 -1.18
CA VAL A 112 -6.07 -11.07 -0.10
C VAL A 112 -5.98 -9.93 0.92
N GLY A 113 -4.77 -9.47 1.20
CA GLY A 113 -4.54 -8.39 2.15
C GLY A 113 -3.07 -8.10 2.36
N TYR A 114 -2.84 -7.06 3.15
CA TYR A 114 -1.52 -6.59 3.58
C TYR A 114 -1.51 -6.38 5.08
N THR A 115 -0.35 -6.56 5.68
CA THR A 115 -0.09 -6.16 7.06
C THR A 115 1.39 -5.79 7.19
N MET A 116 1.76 -5.21 8.32
CA MET A 116 3.13 -4.79 8.60
C MET A 116 3.48 -5.18 10.03
N ALA A 117 4.71 -5.62 10.24
CA ALA A 117 5.35 -5.72 11.54
C ALA A 117 6.34 -4.58 11.70
N THR A 118 6.47 -4.06 12.93
CA THR A 118 7.45 -3.02 13.29
C THR A 118 8.73 -3.62 13.89
N VAL A 119 8.97 -4.89 13.62
CA VAL A 119 10.20 -5.65 13.96
C VAL A 119 10.86 -6.04 12.65
N ALA A 120 12.11 -5.66 12.44
CA ALA A 120 12.82 -5.85 11.19
C ALA A 120 14.35 -5.90 11.38
N GLY A 121 15.11 -5.35 10.43
CA GLY A 121 16.57 -5.39 10.44
C GLY A 121 17.23 -4.61 11.58
N ASP A 122 16.60 -3.53 12.06
CA ASP A 122 17.17 -2.68 13.11
C ASP A 122 17.25 -3.38 14.47
N GLU A 123 16.30 -4.27 14.81
CA GLU A 123 16.36 -5.08 16.02
C GLU A 123 17.58 -6.01 16.02
N ILE A 124 17.95 -6.50 14.83
CA ILE A 124 19.16 -7.32 14.66
C ILE A 124 20.41 -6.45 14.90
N THR A 125 20.44 -5.24 14.34
CA THR A 125 21.54 -4.30 14.52
C THR A 125 21.64 -3.83 15.97
N GLU A 126 20.52 -3.51 16.61
CA GLU A 126 20.49 -3.14 18.02
C GLU A 126 20.95 -4.26 18.96
N ALA A 127 20.66 -5.52 18.63
CA ALA A 127 21.16 -6.66 19.41
C ALA A 127 22.69 -6.72 19.39
N LEU A 128 23.32 -6.49 18.23
CA LEU A 128 24.78 -6.38 18.13
C LEU A 128 25.34 -5.18 18.89
N MET A 129 24.71 -4.00 18.75
CA MET A 129 25.12 -2.80 19.48
C MET A 129 25.16 -3.04 21.00
N LYS A 130 24.12 -3.70 21.52
CA LYS A 130 23.98 -3.99 22.97
C LYS A 130 24.97 -5.04 23.45
N GLU A 131 25.18 -6.11 22.68
CA GLU A 131 26.05 -7.22 23.06
C GLU A 131 27.52 -6.83 22.99
N PHE A 132 27.95 -6.13 21.94
CA PHE A 132 29.34 -5.81 21.66
C PHE A 132 29.76 -4.38 22.02
N LEU A 133 28.80 -3.57 22.53
CA LEU A 133 28.99 -2.16 22.86
C LEU A 133 29.59 -1.36 21.69
N VAL A 134 29.00 -1.48 20.51
CA VAL A 134 29.43 -0.81 19.29
C VAL A 134 28.38 0.22 18.82
N ASP A 135 28.82 1.16 17.98
CA ASP A 135 27.91 2.07 17.29
C ASP A 135 27.12 1.37 16.17
N TYR A 136 26.08 2.05 15.67
CA TYR A 136 25.20 1.51 14.64
C TYR A 136 25.96 1.10 13.36
N GLY A 137 26.90 1.94 12.88
CA GLY A 137 27.67 1.66 11.66
C GLY A 137 28.54 0.41 11.81
N THR A 138 29.21 0.27 12.95
CA THR A 138 30.01 -0.93 13.27
C THR A 138 29.11 -2.17 13.36
N ALA A 139 27.92 -2.06 13.99
CA ALA A 139 26.98 -3.18 14.09
C ALA A 139 26.44 -3.60 12.71
N GLU A 140 26.15 -2.66 11.80
CA GLU A 140 25.76 -2.97 10.41
C GLU A 140 26.90 -3.69 9.65
N ASP A 141 28.14 -3.23 9.81
CA ASP A 141 29.31 -3.90 9.22
C ASP A 141 29.48 -5.32 9.76
N MET A 142 29.28 -5.52 11.08
CA MET A 142 29.30 -6.84 11.70
C MET A 142 28.18 -7.73 11.15
N LYS A 143 26.98 -7.20 11.00
CA LYS A 143 25.83 -7.91 10.41
C LYS A 143 26.09 -8.35 8.97
N ALA A 144 26.72 -7.51 8.16
CA ALA A 144 27.07 -7.82 6.78
C ALA A 144 28.15 -8.93 6.65
N ARG A 145 28.90 -9.23 7.73
CA ARG A 145 30.01 -10.19 7.75
C ARG A 145 29.69 -11.44 8.55
N LEU A 146 28.45 -11.72 8.86
CA LEU A 146 28.03 -12.89 9.67
C LEU A 146 28.54 -14.24 9.16
N ASP A 147 28.69 -14.38 7.86
CA ASP A 147 29.11 -15.66 7.21
C ASP A 147 30.61 -15.74 6.93
N GLN A 148 31.41 -14.74 7.37
CA GLN A 148 32.86 -14.79 7.18
C GLN A 148 33.49 -15.75 8.19
N SER A 149 34.45 -16.54 7.72
CA SER A 149 35.13 -17.55 8.54
C SER A 149 36.20 -16.98 9.48
N ASP A 150 36.71 -15.79 9.18
CA ASP A 150 37.74 -15.14 9.96
C ASP A 150 37.14 -14.39 11.17
N PRO A 151 37.85 -14.33 12.31
CA PRO A 151 37.43 -13.53 13.43
C PRO A 151 37.30 -12.05 13.01
N LEU A 152 36.17 -11.46 13.34
CA LEU A 152 35.90 -10.04 13.07
C LEU A 152 36.55 -9.22 14.19
N THR A 153 37.42 -8.26 13.82
CA THR A 153 37.98 -7.28 14.75
C THR A 153 37.23 -5.97 14.62
N PHE A 154 36.93 -5.31 15.74
CA PHE A 154 36.22 -4.03 15.81
C PHE A 154 36.67 -3.24 17.04
N THR A 155 36.38 -1.97 17.08
CA THR A 155 36.61 -1.12 18.24
C THR A 155 35.25 -0.81 18.91
N ASP A 156 35.16 -1.08 20.22
CA ASP A 156 33.97 -0.77 20.99
C ASP A 156 33.85 0.75 21.31
N ILE A 157 32.71 1.17 21.85
CA ILE A 157 32.46 2.60 22.19
C ILE A 157 33.39 3.13 23.29
N LEU A 158 34.16 2.25 23.99
CA LEU A 158 35.14 2.63 24.97
C LEU A 158 36.56 2.75 24.35
N GLY A 159 36.69 2.53 23.05
CA GLY A 159 37.95 2.60 22.31
C GLY A 159 38.81 1.36 22.47
N GLN A 160 38.26 0.22 22.92
CA GLN A 160 38.99 -1.02 23.09
C GLN A 160 38.87 -1.88 21.84
N GLU A 161 40.00 -2.43 21.38
CA GLU A 161 39.98 -3.44 20.29
C GLU A 161 39.43 -4.76 20.82
N GLN A 162 38.43 -5.26 20.15
CA GLN A 162 37.72 -6.49 20.42
C GLN A 162 37.76 -7.41 19.19
N SER A 163 37.52 -8.70 19.42
CA SER A 163 37.31 -9.64 18.32
C SER A 163 36.22 -10.64 18.68
N CYS A 164 35.43 -11.02 17.68
CA CYS A 164 34.43 -12.06 17.84
C CYS A 164 34.41 -13.01 16.65
N THR A 165 34.00 -14.24 16.92
CA THR A 165 33.81 -15.28 15.90
C THR A 165 32.38 -15.19 15.33
N SER A 166 32.19 -15.75 14.12
CA SER A 166 30.82 -15.87 13.52
C SER A 166 29.87 -16.62 14.45
N GLN A 167 30.32 -17.57 15.22
CA GLN A 167 29.50 -18.30 16.19
C GLN A 167 29.01 -17.39 17.33
N GLN A 168 29.87 -16.51 17.82
CA GLN A 168 29.51 -15.54 18.87
C GLN A 168 28.53 -14.52 18.31
N LEU A 169 28.72 -14.02 17.07
CA LEU A 169 27.79 -13.15 16.39
C LEU A 169 26.42 -13.80 16.24
N GLN A 170 26.35 -15.01 15.72
CA GLN A 170 25.12 -15.77 15.55
C GLN A 170 24.39 -16.00 16.88
N ALA A 171 25.15 -16.31 17.95
CA ALA A 171 24.58 -16.49 19.30
C ALA A 171 23.97 -15.18 19.84
N ALA A 172 24.64 -14.05 19.60
CA ALA A 172 24.12 -12.72 19.98
C ALA A 172 22.84 -12.36 19.26
N LEU A 173 22.70 -12.77 18.00
CA LEU A 173 21.53 -12.47 17.16
C LEU A 173 20.35 -13.42 17.37
N GLU A 174 20.57 -14.58 17.93
CA GLU A 174 19.54 -15.64 18.04
C GLU A 174 18.24 -15.16 18.69
N PRO A 175 18.24 -14.38 19.81
CA PRO A 175 17.01 -13.89 20.41
C PRO A 175 16.23 -12.91 19.49
N ALA A 176 16.94 -11.98 18.83
CA ALA A 176 16.34 -11.00 17.94
C ALA A 176 15.81 -11.66 16.66
N ALA A 177 16.56 -12.57 16.06
CA ALA A 177 16.12 -13.35 14.89
C ALA A 177 14.89 -14.20 15.19
N ARG A 178 14.81 -14.79 16.38
CA ARG A 178 13.64 -15.54 16.82
C ARG A 178 12.42 -14.63 17.02
N LEU A 179 12.60 -13.46 17.63
CA LEU A 179 11.55 -12.48 17.80
C LEU A 179 10.99 -12.02 16.43
N LEU A 180 11.87 -11.68 15.49
CA LEU A 180 11.50 -11.31 14.13
C LEU A 180 10.68 -12.43 13.45
N ALA A 181 11.13 -13.68 13.53
CA ALA A 181 10.43 -14.81 12.93
C ALA A 181 9.03 -15.02 13.56
N GLN A 182 8.90 -14.86 14.87
CA GLN A 182 7.64 -14.98 15.59
C GLN A 182 6.65 -13.86 15.21
N GLU A 183 7.12 -12.62 15.13
CA GLU A 183 6.30 -11.49 14.70
C GLU A 183 5.80 -11.66 13.25
N ILE A 184 6.69 -12.08 12.34
CA ILE A 184 6.31 -12.42 10.97
C ILE A 184 5.22 -13.50 10.97
N ALA A 185 5.45 -14.60 11.68
CA ALA A 185 4.49 -15.70 11.74
C ALA A 185 3.14 -15.28 12.30
N GLN A 186 3.12 -14.49 13.37
CA GLN A 186 1.89 -13.98 13.97
C GLN A 186 1.10 -13.12 12.98
N ARG A 187 1.77 -12.21 12.25
CA ARG A 187 1.13 -11.36 11.25
C ARG A 187 0.59 -12.16 10.08
N VAL A 188 1.39 -13.12 9.58
CA VAL A 188 0.97 -14.02 8.48
C VAL A 188 -0.27 -14.81 8.89
N LEU A 189 -0.28 -15.44 10.06
CA LEU A 189 -1.42 -16.22 10.57
C LEU A 189 -2.65 -15.34 10.81
N SER A 190 -2.46 -14.15 11.35
CA SER A 190 -3.58 -13.20 11.56
C SER A 190 -4.21 -12.76 10.24
N LEU A 191 -3.40 -12.52 9.20
CA LEU A 191 -3.88 -12.05 7.89
C LEU A 191 -4.47 -13.18 7.05
N ASN A 192 -3.80 -14.34 7.00
CA ASN A 192 -4.14 -15.46 6.12
C ASN A 192 -5.09 -16.49 6.77
N GLY A 193 -5.19 -16.50 8.10
CA GLY A 193 -5.98 -17.47 8.88
C GLY A 193 -5.28 -18.82 9.07
N SER A 194 -4.22 -19.11 8.31
CA SER A 194 -3.41 -20.33 8.35
C SER A 194 -2.05 -20.10 7.73
N ALA A 195 -1.11 -21.04 7.86
CA ALA A 195 0.15 -21.00 7.13
C ALA A 195 -0.11 -21.00 5.62
N PRO A 196 0.65 -20.23 4.82
CA PRO A 196 0.53 -20.21 3.37
C PRO A 196 1.10 -21.50 2.74
N SER A 197 0.80 -21.75 1.46
CA SER A 197 1.38 -22.88 0.72
C SER A 197 2.88 -22.71 0.50
N ALA A 198 3.33 -21.48 0.31
CA ALA A 198 4.75 -21.10 0.31
C ALA A 198 4.90 -19.62 0.72
N LEU A 199 6.08 -19.27 1.22
CA LEU A 199 6.42 -17.93 1.67
C LEU A 199 7.74 -17.49 1.03
N PHE A 200 7.78 -16.24 0.56
CA PHE A 200 8.96 -15.60 0.01
C PHE A 200 9.44 -14.49 0.96
N LEU A 201 10.70 -14.57 1.36
CA LEU A 201 11.38 -13.52 2.14
C LEU A 201 12.09 -12.59 1.16
N ALA A 202 11.90 -11.31 1.28
CA ALA A 202 12.48 -10.26 0.47
C ALA A 202 13.14 -9.20 1.35
N GLY A 203 13.79 -8.21 0.74
CA GLY A 203 14.48 -7.14 1.43
C GLY A 203 15.82 -7.57 2.01
N GLY A 204 16.60 -6.62 2.52
CA GLY A 204 17.94 -6.86 3.08
C GLY A 204 17.92 -7.79 4.30
N GLY A 205 16.88 -7.69 5.15
CA GLY A 205 16.73 -8.54 6.33
C GLY A 205 16.54 -10.02 5.99
N SER A 206 16.07 -10.36 4.79
CA SER A 206 15.92 -11.75 4.34
C SER A 206 17.24 -12.51 4.18
N LYS A 207 18.35 -11.78 4.07
CA LYS A 207 19.71 -12.35 3.98
C LYS A 207 20.24 -12.86 5.32
N LEU A 208 19.53 -12.60 6.44
CA LEU A 208 19.97 -13.04 7.76
C LEU A 208 20.03 -14.56 7.81
N THR A 209 21.23 -15.08 8.09
CA THR A 209 21.50 -16.52 8.15
C THR A 209 20.59 -17.21 9.17
N GLY A 210 19.92 -18.28 8.75
CA GLY A 210 19.02 -19.08 9.59
C GLY A 210 17.64 -18.46 9.83
N LEU A 211 17.34 -17.27 9.29
CA LEU A 211 16.01 -16.64 9.43
C LEU A 211 14.93 -17.46 8.71
N ARG A 212 15.24 -17.98 7.53
CA ARG A 212 14.34 -18.83 6.75
C ARG A 212 13.82 -20.02 7.55
N GLU A 213 14.71 -20.72 8.20
CA GLU A 213 14.40 -21.88 9.05
C GLU A 213 13.56 -21.45 10.25
N LYS A 214 13.90 -20.34 10.90
CA LYS A 214 13.14 -19.80 12.05
C LYS A 214 11.72 -19.38 11.68
N VAL A 215 11.53 -18.77 10.51
CA VAL A 215 10.19 -18.40 10.01
C VAL A 215 9.38 -19.66 9.68
N ALA A 216 10.01 -20.66 9.07
CA ALA A 216 9.37 -21.95 8.79
C ALA A 216 8.92 -22.63 10.09
N ASP A 217 9.80 -22.72 11.08
CA ASP A 217 9.49 -23.30 12.39
C ASP A 217 8.36 -22.53 13.10
N ALA A 218 8.39 -21.21 13.08
CA ALA A 218 7.37 -20.38 13.72
C ALA A 218 5.99 -20.50 13.05
N LEU A 219 5.93 -20.86 11.76
CA LEU A 219 4.70 -21.11 10.99
C LEU A 219 4.29 -22.59 10.97
N ASP A 220 5.05 -23.50 11.61
CA ASP A 220 4.89 -24.96 11.50
C ASP A 220 4.87 -25.42 10.03
N MET A 221 5.83 -24.91 9.23
CA MET A 221 5.97 -25.19 7.81
C MET A 221 7.26 -25.95 7.53
N ASP A 222 7.27 -26.74 6.46
CA ASP A 222 8.53 -27.27 5.89
C ASP A 222 9.41 -26.12 5.39
N ALA A 223 10.67 -26.05 5.84
CA ALA A 223 11.64 -25.02 5.44
C ALA A 223 11.83 -24.92 3.91
N ARG A 224 11.58 -26.00 3.16
CA ARG A 224 11.60 -25.99 1.69
C ARG A 224 10.49 -25.15 1.06
N ARG A 225 9.45 -24.78 1.82
CA ARG A 225 8.36 -23.91 1.41
C ARG A 225 8.59 -22.43 1.73
N VAL A 226 9.71 -22.13 2.38
CA VAL A 226 10.16 -20.76 2.61
C VAL A 226 11.39 -20.51 1.73
N ALA A 227 11.31 -19.51 0.87
CA ALA A 227 12.38 -19.17 -0.06
C ALA A 227 12.76 -17.69 0.08
N VAL A 228 14.00 -17.35 -0.25
CA VAL A 228 14.40 -15.94 -0.42
C VAL A 228 14.03 -15.52 -1.85
N ALA A 229 13.46 -14.34 -1.98
CA ALA A 229 13.07 -13.76 -3.29
C ALA A 229 14.33 -13.50 -4.14
N GLY A 230 14.15 -13.50 -5.45
CA GLY A 230 15.24 -13.28 -6.42
C GLY A 230 15.15 -14.20 -7.63
N GLY A 231 14.78 -15.46 -7.44
CA GLY A 231 14.74 -16.46 -8.51
C GLY A 231 13.79 -16.12 -9.67
N HIS A 232 12.77 -15.31 -9.43
CA HIS A 232 11.79 -14.92 -10.45
C HIS A 232 12.01 -13.54 -11.06
N PHE A 233 12.94 -12.72 -10.56
CA PHE A 233 13.12 -11.35 -11.06
C PHE A 233 13.45 -11.30 -12.56
N LYS A 234 14.25 -12.24 -13.02
CA LYS A 234 14.67 -12.35 -14.44
C LYS A 234 13.53 -12.70 -15.39
N THR A 235 12.37 -13.09 -14.89
CA THR A 235 11.19 -13.36 -15.75
C THR A 235 10.54 -12.06 -16.21
N SER A 236 10.71 -10.97 -15.48
CA SER A 236 10.04 -9.69 -15.73
C SER A 236 10.99 -8.53 -15.95
N ALA A 237 12.28 -8.69 -15.66
CA ALA A 237 13.28 -7.65 -15.78
C ALA A 237 14.62 -8.19 -16.33
N CYS A 238 15.39 -7.33 -16.98
CA CYS A 238 16.76 -7.61 -17.39
C CYS A 238 17.66 -6.42 -17.03
N SER A 239 18.92 -6.71 -16.69
CA SER A 239 19.93 -5.68 -16.40
C SER A 239 21.32 -6.19 -16.78
N ASP A 240 22.10 -5.32 -17.41
CA ASP A 240 23.52 -5.58 -17.71
C ASP A 240 24.44 -5.09 -16.57
N VAL A 241 23.89 -4.39 -15.57
CA VAL A 241 24.65 -3.71 -14.51
C VAL A 241 24.39 -4.32 -13.13
N LEU A 242 23.15 -4.80 -12.87
CA LEU A 242 22.74 -5.31 -11.57
C LEU A 242 22.51 -6.81 -11.61
N SER A 243 22.90 -7.50 -10.51
CA SER A 243 22.47 -8.87 -10.28
C SER A 243 21.01 -8.88 -9.85
N LEU A 244 20.11 -9.33 -10.72
CA LEU A 244 18.67 -9.37 -10.46
C LEU A 244 18.25 -10.52 -9.53
N GLU A 245 19.18 -11.13 -8.81
CA GLU A 245 18.88 -12.20 -7.83
C GLU A 245 18.93 -11.68 -6.38
N ASP A 246 19.32 -10.41 -6.20
CA ASP A 246 19.44 -9.82 -4.87
C ASP A 246 18.05 -9.46 -4.31
N PRO A 247 17.64 -10.03 -3.16
CA PRO A 247 16.35 -9.76 -2.53
C PRO A 247 16.15 -8.30 -2.10
N GLU A 248 17.22 -7.52 -1.93
CA GLU A 248 17.14 -6.08 -1.65
C GLU A 248 16.53 -5.29 -2.80
N LEU A 249 16.62 -5.83 -4.00
CA LEU A 249 16.07 -5.18 -5.20
C LEU A 249 14.57 -5.44 -5.39
N THR A 250 13.90 -6.20 -4.51
CA THR A 250 12.51 -6.60 -4.67
C THR A 250 11.58 -5.41 -4.89
N THR A 251 11.58 -4.44 -3.99
CA THR A 251 10.71 -3.26 -4.09
C THR A 251 11.07 -2.34 -5.27
N PRO A 252 12.34 -1.92 -5.49
CA PRO A 252 12.67 -1.08 -6.64
C PRO A 252 12.43 -1.78 -7.98
N LEU A 253 12.70 -3.08 -8.10
CA LEU A 253 12.35 -3.86 -9.30
C LEU A 253 10.84 -3.95 -9.47
N GLY A 254 10.10 -4.15 -8.38
CA GLY A 254 8.64 -4.20 -8.40
C GLY A 254 8.02 -2.89 -8.90
N ILE A 255 8.55 -1.76 -8.51
CA ILE A 255 8.15 -0.44 -9.03
C ILE A 255 8.43 -0.36 -10.54
N ALA A 256 9.64 -0.74 -10.97
CA ALA A 256 10.02 -0.71 -12.38
C ALA A 256 9.19 -1.68 -13.23
N VAL A 257 8.99 -2.92 -12.77
CA VAL A 257 8.15 -3.94 -13.42
C VAL A 257 6.70 -3.46 -13.52
N SER A 258 6.16 -2.91 -12.44
CA SER A 258 4.79 -2.40 -12.41
C SER A 258 4.59 -1.26 -13.40
N ALA A 259 5.58 -0.36 -13.53
CA ALA A 259 5.56 0.71 -14.50
C ALA A 259 5.65 0.16 -15.95
N GLY A 260 6.58 -0.76 -16.20
CA GLY A 260 6.80 -1.35 -17.52
C GLY A 260 5.61 -2.19 -18.03
N LEU A 261 4.88 -2.83 -17.13
CA LEU A 261 3.68 -3.61 -17.45
C LEU A 261 2.39 -2.75 -17.48
N GLY A 262 2.50 -1.43 -17.27
CA GLY A 262 1.32 -0.55 -17.21
C GLY A 262 0.41 -0.82 -16.00
N LEU A 263 0.93 -1.49 -14.97
CA LEU A 263 0.21 -1.74 -13.72
C LEU A 263 0.18 -0.50 -12.81
N ILE A 264 1.07 0.44 -13.09
CA ILE A 264 1.08 1.79 -12.53
C ILE A 264 0.66 2.70 -13.66
N SER A 265 -0.38 3.51 -13.48
CA SER A 265 -0.79 4.48 -14.52
C SER A 265 0.37 5.39 -14.85
N ASP A 266 0.61 5.56 -16.14
CA ASP A 266 1.55 6.56 -16.66
C ASP A 266 1.32 7.91 -16.02
N SER A 267 2.41 8.66 -15.88
CA SER A 267 2.48 10.03 -15.34
C SER A 267 1.35 10.92 -15.86
N CYS A 268 0.20 10.78 -15.27
CA CYS A 268 -0.93 11.64 -15.56
C CYS A 268 -0.68 12.97 -14.82
N GLN A 269 0.06 13.88 -15.42
CA GLN A 269 0.08 15.27 -14.95
C GLN A 269 -1.29 15.86 -15.27
N VAL A 270 -2.18 15.85 -14.29
CA VAL A 270 -3.49 16.48 -14.39
C VAL A 270 -3.49 17.70 -13.48
N THR A 271 -4.00 18.79 -14.00
CA THR A 271 -4.24 20.00 -13.21
C THR A 271 -5.70 20.01 -12.76
N LEU A 272 -5.94 20.16 -11.47
CA LEU A 272 -7.28 20.29 -10.88
C LEU A 272 -7.40 21.66 -10.20
N ASN A 273 -8.32 22.50 -10.70
CA ASN A 273 -8.56 23.86 -10.21
C ASN A 273 -7.24 24.66 -10.11
N GLY A 274 -6.40 24.60 -11.13
CA GLY A 274 -5.13 25.31 -11.20
C GLY A 274 -3.98 24.72 -10.40
N ASN A 275 -4.21 23.63 -9.65
CA ASN A 275 -3.17 22.92 -8.88
C ASN A 275 -2.88 21.55 -9.48
N ARG A 276 -1.67 21.05 -9.28
CA ARG A 276 -1.34 19.68 -9.68
C ARG A 276 -2.19 18.69 -8.88
N ALA A 277 -2.93 17.83 -9.57
CA ALA A 277 -3.78 16.83 -8.92
C ALA A 277 -2.96 15.72 -8.28
N LYS A 278 -3.44 15.20 -7.16
CA LYS A 278 -2.91 13.99 -6.51
C LYS A 278 -3.48 12.76 -7.20
N LEU A 279 -2.61 11.86 -7.64
CA LEU A 279 -2.98 10.65 -8.38
C LEU A 279 -2.38 9.43 -7.69
N PHE A 280 -3.23 8.44 -7.36
CA PHE A 280 -2.85 7.28 -6.53
C PHE A 280 -3.31 5.96 -7.12
N ARG A 281 -3.71 5.93 -8.39
CA ARG A 281 -4.32 4.75 -9.01
C ARG A 281 -3.60 4.34 -10.29
N SER A 282 -3.50 3.03 -10.51
CA SER A 282 -3.10 2.43 -11.78
C SER A 282 -4.35 2.18 -12.66
N GLY A 283 -4.24 2.35 -13.97
CA GLY A 283 -5.30 2.14 -14.96
C GLY A 283 -6.01 3.39 -15.41
N ASP A 284 -7.06 3.24 -16.21
CA ASP A 284 -7.85 4.35 -16.73
C ASP A 284 -8.47 5.17 -15.59
N LEU A 285 -8.22 6.46 -15.59
CA LEU A 285 -8.69 7.40 -14.59
C LEU A 285 -9.94 8.12 -15.10
N SER A 286 -11.02 8.10 -14.31
CA SER A 286 -12.18 8.94 -14.55
C SER A 286 -12.07 10.27 -13.78
N ALA A 287 -12.81 11.27 -14.21
CA ALA A 287 -12.88 12.55 -13.49
C ALA A 287 -13.39 12.35 -12.04
N MET A 288 -14.29 11.40 -11.81
CA MET A 288 -14.75 11.00 -10.48
C MET A 288 -13.59 10.50 -9.61
N ASP A 289 -12.76 9.59 -10.15
CA ASP A 289 -11.61 9.04 -9.43
C ASP A 289 -10.65 10.17 -9.05
N LEU A 290 -10.36 11.08 -10.00
CA LEU A 290 -9.53 12.26 -9.76
C LEU A 290 -10.06 13.12 -8.62
N LEU A 291 -11.34 13.42 -8.62
CA LEU A 291 -11.97 14.27 -7.60
C LEU A 291 -11.90 13.60 -6.22
N MET A 292 -12.21 12.29 -6.14
CA MET A 292 -12.14 11.53 -4.90
C MET A 292 -10.72 11.50 -4.33
N MET A 293 -9.72 11.29 -5.17
CA MET A 293 -8.30 11.31 -4.78
C MET A 293 -7.84 12.67 -4.25
N ASN A 294 -8.50 13.74 -4.68
CA ASN A 294 -8.19 15.11 -4.27
C ASN A 294 -9.12 15.64 -3.16
N GLY A 295 -9.82 14.75 -2.46
CA GLY A 295 -10.57 15.07 -1.24
C GLY A 295 -12.02 15.52 -1.44
N TYR A 296 -12.54 15.49 -2.67
CA TYR A 296 -13.96 15.70 -2.93
C TYR A 296 -14.76 14.44 -2.60
N THR A 297 -16.05 14.62 -2.35
CA THR A 297 -16.97 13.54 -1.99
C THR A 297 -18.12 13.44 -2.99
N TYR A 298 -18.90 12.37 -2.94
CA TYR A 298 -20.13 12.25 -3.72
C TYR A 298 -21.13 13.38 -3.44
N PHE A 299 -21.12 13.94 -2.22
CA PHE A 299 -22.00 15.07 -1.89
C PHE A 299 -21.60 16.36 -2.60
N ASP A 300 -20.31 16.53 -2.89
CA ASP A 300 -19.82 17.68 -3.66
C ASP A 300 -20.25 17.61 -5.13
N LEU A 301 -20.55 16.41 -5.62
CA LEU A 301 -21.05 16.20 -6.99
C LEU A 301 -22.56 16.32 -7.10
N LEU A 302 -23.29 15.69 -6.19
CA LEU A 302 -24.74 15.56 -6.30
C LEU A 302 -25.51 16.72 -5.66
N GLY A 303 -24.92 17.36 -4.65
CA GLY A 303 -25.62 18.32 -3.81
C GLY A 303 -26.75 17.68 -2.99
N LYS A 304 -27.39 18.47 -2.17
CA LYS A 304 -28.58 18.07 -1.41
C LYS A 304 -29.68 19.07 -1.62
N THR A 305 -30.87 18.59 -1.95
CA THR A 305 -32.09 19.40 -1.91
C THR A 305 -32.37 19.84 -0.47
N GLY A 306 -32.76 21.07 -0.27
CA GLY A 306 -33.14 21.60 1.03
C GLY A 306 -34.27 20.80 1.68
N LYS A 307 -34.25 20.73 3.00
CA LYS A 307 -35.23 19.96 3.77
C LYS A 307 -36.65 20.52 3.53
N PRO A 308 -37.62 19.64 3.31
CA PRO A 308 -39.03 20.07 3.23
C PRO A 308 -39.55 20.43 4.62
N LEU A 309 -40.50 21.34 4.66
CA LEU A 309 -41.32 21.64 5.83
C LEU A 309 -42.66 20.93 5.68
N VAL A 310 -43.02 20.11 6.65
CA VAL A 310 -44.29 19.40 6.67
C VAL A 310 -45.18 20.01 7.73
N LEU A 311 -46.31 20.54 7.34
CA LEU A 311 -47.28 21.15 8.21
C LEU A 311 -48.67 20.51 8.03
N GLN A 312 -49.48 20.62 9.06
CA GLN A 312 -50.91 20.31 8.97
C GLN A 312 -51.67 21.62 8.82
N VAL A 313 -52.21 21.84 7.63
CA VAL A 313 -52.98 23.04 7.31
C VAL A 313 -54.45 22.61 7.08
N ASP A 314 -55.39 23.16 7.86
CA ASP A 314 -56.81 22.83 7.80
C ASP A 314 -57.09 21.31 7.85
N GLY A 315 -56.35 20.60 8.73
CA GLY A 315 -56.48 19.15 8.91
C GLY A 315 -55.83 18.30 7.80
N ARG A 316 -55.23 18.93 6.79
CA ARG A 316 -54.51 18.24 5.69
C ARG A 316 -53.02 18.38 5.81
N ARG A 317 -52.31 17.25 5.64
CA ARG A 317 -50.83 17.21 5.61
C ARG A 317 -50.36 17.90 4.31
N THR A 318 -49.72 19.05 4.44
CA THR A 318 -49.16 19.82 3.32
C THR A 318 -47.62 19.81 3.43
N VAL A 319 -46.95 19.49 2.33
CA VAL A 319 -45.49 19.46 2.23
C VAL A 319 -45.04 20.65 1.39
N PHE A 320 -44.21 21.49 1.98
CA PHE A 320 -43.52 22.57 1.30
C PHE A 320 -42.10 22.13 1.05
N HIS A 321 -41.71 22.01 -0.22
CA HIS A 321 -40.38 21.54 -0.59
C HIS A 321 -39.32 22.62 -0.38
N GLY A 322 -38.12 22.22 0.06
CA GLY A 322 -36.95 23.07 0.04
C GLY A 322 -36.48 23.35 -1.39
N GLN A 323 -35.53 24.25 -1.53
CA GLN A 323 -35.00 24.58 -2.84
C GLN A 323 -34.13 23.40 -3.37
N PRO A 324 -34.12 23.16 -4.69
CA PRO A 324 -33.21 22.18 -5.29
C PRO A 324 -31.76 22.63 -5.10
N ALA A 325 -30.83 21.65 -5.04
CA ALA A 325 -29.43 21.94 -5.07
C ALA A 325 -29.01 22.60 -6.38
N GLN A 326 -28.00 23.45 -6.33
CA GLN A 326 -27.31 23.88 -7.55
C GLN A 326 -26.35 22.74 -7.95
N PRO A 327 -26.39 22.26 -9.19
CA PRO A 327 -25.56 21.16 -9.62
C PRO A 327 -24.07 21.55 -9.62
N ALA A 328 -23.21 20.57 -9.37
CA ALA A 328 -21.77 20.72 -9.58
C ALA A 328 -21.48 21.04 -11.05
N ARG A 329 -20.38 21.72 -11.28
CA ARG A 329 -19.85 21.95 -12.63
C ARG A 329 -18.50 21.29 -12.76
N LEU A 330 -18.33 20.50 -13.80
CA LEU A 330 -17.10 19.80 -14.12
C LEU A 330 -16.76 20.08 -15.59
N SER A 331 -15.52 20.49 -15.82
CA SER A 331 -15.00 20.64 -17.18
C SER A 331 -13.62 20.01 -17.30
N ILE A 332 -13.30 19.47 -18.46
CA ILE A 332 -11.98 18.96 -18.85
C ILE A 332 -11.55 19.74 -20.07
N ASN A 333 -10.40 20.42 -19.99
CA ASN A 333 -9.84 21.26 -21.05
C ASN A 333 -10.86 22.31 -21.55
N GLY A 334 -11.60 22.92 -20.61
CA GLY A 334 -12.62 23.93 -20.90
C GLY A 334 -13.92 23.41 -21.51
N ARG A 335 -14.11 22.10 -21.63
CA ARG A 335 -15.35 21.47 -22.11
C ARG A 335 -16.09 20.82 -20.96
N GLU A 336 -17.39 21.01 -20.89
CA GLU A 336 -18.23 20.37 -19.90
C GLU A 336 -18.07 18.83 -19.99
N ALA A 337 -17.89 18.19 -18.84
CA ALA A 337 -17.63 16.77 -18.76
C ALA A 337 -18.51 16.09 -17.70
N GLN A 338 -18.74 14.80 -17.87
CA GLN A 338 -19.42 13.97 -16.87
C GLN A 338 -18.40 13.38 -15.89
N PRO A 339 -18.81 13.03 -14.67
CA PRO A 339 -17.93 12.40 -13.69
C PRO A 339 -17.27 11.09 -14.18
N SER A 340 -17.89 10.37 -15.09
CA SER A 340 -17.37 9.16 -15.71
C SER A 340 -16.42 9.41 -16.90
N ALA A 341 -16.22 10.67 -17.29
CA ALA A 341 -15.34 11.01 -18.40
C ALA A 341 -13.90 10.60 -18.11
N PRO A 342 -13.18 9.99 -19.07
CA PRO A 342 -11.79 9.64 -18.90
C PRO A 342 -10.92 10.89 -18.76
N VAL A 343 -9.91 10.81 -17.93
CA VAL A 343 -8.92 11.86 -17.71
C VAL A 343 -7.54 11.34 -18.15
N HIS A 344 -6.87 12.13 -18.97
CA HIS A 344 -5.58 11.78 -19.57
C HIS A 344 -4.45 12.69 -19.06
N ALA A 345 -3.22 12.28 -19.31
CA ALA A 345 -2.05 13.11 -19.03
C ALA A 345 -2.13 14.46 -19.76
N GLY A 346 -1.86 15.52 -19.03
CA GLY A 346 -1.91 16.90 -19.56
C GLY A 346 -3.29 17.58 -19.44
N ASP A 347 -4.33 16.87 -19.00
CA ASP A 347 -5.65 17.46 -18.88
C ASP A 347 -5.72 18.52 -17.77
N VAL A 348 -6.48 19.56 -18.04
CA VAL A 348 -6.85 20.61 -17.10
C VAL A 348 -8.30 20.39 -16.71
N VAL A 349 -8.50 20.01 -15.46
CA VAL A 349 -9.84 19.76 -14.88
C VAL A 349 -10.23 20.92 -13.98
N GLU A 350 -11.40 21.47 -14.23
CA GLU A 350 -12.02 22.49 -13.38
C GLU A 350 -13.28 21.90 -12.75
N PHE A 351 -13.36 21.99 -11.44
CA PHE A 351 -14.50 21.47 -10.68
C PHE A 351 -15.00 22.50 -9.69
N THR A 352 -16.31 22.79 -9.77
CA THR A 352 -17.03 23.57 -8.78
C THR A 352 -18.03 22.66 -8.08
N PRO A 353 -17.93 22.47 -6.77
CA PRO A 353 -18.87 21.63 -6.02
C PRO A 353 -20.31 22.09 -6.12
N ALA A 354 -21.23 21.14 -6.00
CA ALA A 354 -22.65 21.41 -5.88
C ALA A 354 -22.94 22.19 -4.59
N VAL A 355 -23.88 23.13 -4.67
CA VAL A 355 -24.36 23.90 -3.52
C VAL A 355 -25.68 23.33 -3.04
N ALA A 356 -25.77 23.01 -1.74
CA ALA A 356 -27.00 22.51 -1.16
C ALA A 356 -28.14 23.55 -1.29
N GLY A 357 -29.33 23.09 -1.63
CA GLY A 357 -30.51 23.91 -1.67
C GLY A 357 -30.93 24.40 -0.27
N ALA A 358 -31.51 25.58 -0.20
CA ALA A 358 -31.97 26.11 1.08
C ALA A 358 -33.17 25.31 1.62
N ASP A 359 -33.18 25.08 2.93
CA ASP A 359 -34.33 24.48 3.63
C ASP A 359 -35.57 25.37 3.47
N CYS A 360 -36.74 24.75 3.34
CA CYS A 360 -37.99 25.48 3.33
C CYS A 360 -38.18 26.23 4.64
N ARG A 361 -38.36 27.53 4.56
CA ARG A 361 -38.74 28.41 5.67
C ARG A 361 -40.01 29.14 5.30
N LEU A 362 -41.03 29.02 6.13
CA LEU A 362 -42.26 29.84 6.01
C LEU A 362 -42.19 30.91 7.07
N THR A 363 -42.41 32.15 6.68
CA THR A 363 -42.63 33.25 7.61
C THR A 363 -44.14 33.47 7.68
N ALA A 364 -44.69 33.58 8.91
CA ALA A 364 -46.04 34.09 9.12
C ALA A 364 -46.05 35.56 8.71
N GLY A 365 -46.80 35.88 7.64
CA GLY A 365 -47.06 37.21 7.21
C GLY A 365 -48.13 37.90 8.05
#